data_c935ff4ab1a7f912046ab678b3a366d9
#
_entry.id   c935ff4ab1a7f912046ab678b3a366d9
#
_cell.length_a   1.000
_cell.length_b   1.000
_cell.length_c   1.000
_cell.angle_alpha   90.00
_cell.angle_beta   90.00
_cell.angle_gamma   90.00
#
_symmetry.space_group_name_H-M   'P 1'
#
loop_
_entity.id
_entity.type
_entity.pdbx_description
1 polymer ?
#
loop_
_entity_poly.entity_id
_entity_poly.type
_entity_poly.pdbx_seq_one_letter_code
_entity_poly.pdbx_strand_id
1 'polypeptide(L)'
;MAGASRRTSAPVIGVMAVQGDFREHLDTLAAIGAQGREVRLPADLEGVSGLILPGGESTAMRKLYERWNLVAPIKALAARGAPILGTCAGAILLATSISDGDAPVLSLIDMEVQRNAFGRQLESFETSLTMQSLKPGGGSTPLRAVFIRAPEIVRVGPAASVVAQLPDGRTVAARQGNIVGISFHPEIAGETRLHRWLVDQAAQHARRG
;
A
#
# COMPACT_ATOMS: atom_id res chain seq x y z
N MET A 1 26.32 10.56 34.95
CA MET A 1 24.91 10.26 34.62
C MET A 1 24.86 9.66 33.23
N ALA A 2 24.75 8.35 33.14
CA ALA A 2 24.67 7.66 31.85
C ALA A 2 23.25 7.82 31.28
N GLY A 3 23.14 8.51 30.16
CA GLY A 3 21.88 8.64 29.44
C GLY A 3 21.44 7.27 28.96
N ALA A 4 20.31 6.80 29.46
CA ALA A 4 19.65 5.59 28.98
C ALA A 4 19.27 5.81 27.51
N SER A 5 20.04 5.20 26.59
CA SER A 5 19.68 5.09 25.18
C SER A 5 18.33 4.37 25.12
N ARG A 6 17.24 5.08 24.77
CA ARG A 6 15.96 4.46 24.45
C ARG A 6 16.23 3.52 23.27
N ARG A 7 16.25 2.22 23.50
CA ARG A 7 16.20 1.22 22.45
C ARG A 7 14.87 1.42 21.74
N THR A 8 14.89 2.08 20.60
CA THR A 8 13.71 2.13 19.72
C THR A 8 13.45 0.69 19.28
N SER A 9 12.33 0.12 19.72
CA SER A 9 11.89 -1.19 19.24
C SER A 9 11.78 -1.17 17.72
N ALA A 10 12.06 -2.30 17.08
CA ALA A 10 11.88 -2.43 15.62
C ALA A 10 10.43 -2.06 15.26
N PRO A 11 10.19 -1.36 14.13
CA PRO A 11 8.85 -0.97 13.72
C PRO A 11 8.00 -2.21 13.45
N VAL A 12 6.75 -2.18 13.90
CA VAL A 12 5.75 -3.21 13.60
C VAL A 12 4.96 -2.77 12.38
N ILE A 13 4.93 -3.60 11.34
CA ILE A 13 4.13 -3.38 10.14
C ILE A 13 2.84 -4.16 10.25
N GLY A 14 1.71 -3.46 10.33
CA GLY A 14 0.39 -4.06 10.24
C GLY A 14 0.10 -4.52 8.82
N VAL A 15 -0.53 -5.68 8.65
CA VAL A 15 -1.08 -6.16 7.38
C VAL A 15 -2.56 -6.43 7.59
N MET A 16 -3.41 -5.72 6.82
CA MET A 16 -4.87 -5.91 6.92
C MET A 16 -5.23 -7.34 6.52
N ALA A 17 -5.72 -8.13 7.48
CA ALA A 17 -5.95 -9.58 7.34
C ALA A 17 -7.44 -9.95 7.37
N VAL A 18 -8.28 -9.06 6.86
CA VAL A 18 -9.74 -9.29 6.81
C VAL A 18 -10.16 -10.07 5.56
N GLN A 19 -9.40 -9.90 4.45
CA GLN A 19 -9.60 -10.60 3.18
C GLN A 19 -8.40 -10.33 2.27
N GLY A 20 -8.05 -11.26 1.34
CA GLY A 20 -7.03 -11.08 0.31
C GLY A 20 -5.66 -11.67 0.67
N ASP A 21 -4.63 -11.19 -0.04
CA ASP A 21 -3.28 -11.79 -0.09
C ASP A 21 -2.37 -11.33 1.07
N PHE A 22 -2.94 -11.28 2.29
CA PHE A 22 -2.22 -10.76 3.47
C PHE A 22 -1.06 -11.68 3.93
N ARG A 23 -1.16 -12.99 3.67
CA ARG A 23 -0.11 -13.96 4.06
C ARG A 23 1.16 -13.72 3.27
N GLU A 24 1.06 -13.53 1.97
CA GLU A 24 2.18 -13.25 1.06
C GLU A 24 2.93 -11.99 1.47
N HIS A 25 2.22 -10.97 1.95
CA HIS A 25 2.85 -9.77 2.51
C HIS A 25 3.57 -10.06 3.84
N LEU A 26 2.99 -10.87 4.73
CA LEU A 26 3.64 -11.27 5.98
C LEU A 26 4.90 -12.10 5.72
N ASP A 27 4.84 -13.04 4.76
CA ASP A 27 5.99 -13.85 4.36
C ASP A 27 7.10 -12.98 3.76
N THR A 28 6.74 -11.98 2.94
CA THR A 28 7.69 -11.01 2.39
C THR A 28 8.34 -10.17 3.49
N LEU A 29 7.57 -9.69 4.49
CA LEU A 29 8.11 -8.98 5.65
C LEU A 29 9.07 -9.86 6.45
N ALA A 30 8.70 -11.12 6.71
CA ALA A 30 9.56 -12.08 7.41
C ALA A 30 10.86 -12.34 6.64
N ALA A 31 10.80 -12.52 5.32
CA ALA A 31 11.95 -12.73 4.46
C ALA A 31 12.97 -11.57 4.47
N ILE A 32 12.52 -10.34 4.74
CA ILE A 32 13.40 -9.18 4.89
C ILE A 32 13.77 -8.87 6.36
N GLY A 33 13.41 -9.74 7.29
CA GLY A 33 13.70 -9.59 8.72
C GLY A 33 12.86 -8.52 9.43
N ALA A 34 11.70 -8.13 8.87
CA ALA A 34 10.80 -7.15 9.46
C ALA A 34 9.68 -7.81 10.27
N GLN A 35 9.20 -7.13 11.30
CA GLN A 35 8.10 -7.60 12.13
C GLN A 35 6.77 -7.26 11.47
N GLY A 36 6.05 -8.27 10.97
CA GLY A 36 4.67 -8.18 10.48
C GLY A 36 3.66 -8.56 11.56
N ARG A 37 2.45 -7.96 11.50
CA ARG A 37 1.31 -8.29 12.37
C ARG A 37 0.03 -8.31 11.55
N GLU A 38 -0.78 -9.37 11.69
CA GLU A 38 -2.14 -9.36 11.17
C GLU A 38 -2.99 -8.30 11.88
N VAL A 39 -3.76 -7.54 11.09
CA VAL A 39 -4.72 -6.55 11.58
C VAL A 39 -6.10 -6.96 11.11
N ARG A 40 -6.96 -7.32 12.04
CA ARG A 40 -8.36 -7.72 11.78
C ARG A 40 -9.37 -6.80 12.47
N LEU A 41 -8.99 -6.23 13.62
CA LEU A 41 -9.82 -5.37 14.44
C LEU A 41 -9.08 -4.05 14.75
N PRO A 42 -9.79 -2.98 15.13
CA PRO A 42 -9.18 -1.70 15.50
C PRO A 42 -8.08 -1.80 16.55
N ALA A 43 -8.23 -2.69 17.53
CA ALA A 43 -7.24 -2.89 18.59
C ALA A 43 -5.89 -3.42 18.07
N ASP A 44 -5.88 -4.15 16.95
CA ASP A 44 -4.65 -4.69 16.37
C ASP A 44 -3.75 -3.60 15.77
N LEU A 45 -4.30 -2.39 15.52
CA LEU A 45 -3.56 -1.22 15.06
C LEU A 45 -2.75 -0.53 16.16
N GLU A 46 -2.93 -0.93 17.42
CA GLU A 46 -2.14 -0.38 18.52
C GLU A 46 -0.66 -0.75 18.40
N GLY A 47 0.20 0.27 18.44
CA GLY A 47 1.66 0.08 18.29
C GLY A 47 2.12 -0.22 16.85
N VAL A 48 1.23 -0.23 15.86
CA VAL A 48 1.59 -0.35 14.43
C VAL A 48 2.23 0.95 13.95
N SER A 49 3.40 0.83 13.31
CA SER A 49 4.20 1.95 12.81
C SER A 49 4.05 2.20 11.30
N GLY A 50 3.51 1.24 10.56
CA GLY A 50 3.21 1.30 9.12
C GLY A 50 2.18 0.23 8.76
N LEU A 51 1.47 0.40 7.65
CA LEU A 51 0.34 -0.48 7.29
C LEU A 51 0.40 -0.94 5.84
N ILE A 52 0.06 -2.20 5.59
CA ILE A 52 -0.19 -2.76 4.26
C ILE A 52 -1.69 -3.04 4.10
N LEU A 53 -2.26 -2.56 2.99
CA LEU A 53 -3.59 -2.90 2.51
C LEU A 53 -3.40 -3.85 1.33
N PRO A 54 -3.62 -5.17 1.49
CA PRO A 54 -3.31 -6.16 0.47
C PRO A 54 -4.26 -6.12 -0.73
N GLY A 55 -3.90 -6.87 -1.77
CA GLY A 55 -4.80 -7.25 -2.85
C GLY A 55 -5.96 -8.11 -2.34
N GLY A 56 -7.01 -8.24 -3.17
CA GLY A 56 -8.21 -9.00 -2.83
C GLY A 56 -9.45 -8.51 -3.59
N GLU A 57 -10.64 -8.74 -3.04
CA GLU A 57 -11.89 -8.24 -3.62
C GLU A 57 -12.30 -6.93 -2.90
N SER A 58 -12.18 -5.79 -3.60
CA SER A 58 -12.34 -4.45 -3.01
C SER A 58 -13.71 -4.19 -2.41
N THR A 59 -14.79 -4.74 -2.99
CA THR A 59 -16.15 -4.57 -2.47
C THR A 59 -16.35 -5.33 -1.16
N ALA A 60 -15.82 -6.57 -1.06
CA ALA A 60 -15.86 -7.35 0.16
C ALA A 60 -15.00 -6.68 1.26
N MET A 61 -13.80 -6.21 0.89
CA MET A 61 -12.92 -5.49 1.82
C MET A 61 -13.59 -4.23 2.36
N ARG A 62 -14.22 -3.41 1.51
CA ARG A 62 -15.00 -2.23 1.93
C ARG A 62 -16.02 -2.58 2.99
N LYS A 63 -16.89 -3.58 2.70
CA LYS A 63 -17.95 -4.02 3.63
C LYS A 63 -17.38 -4.49 4.98
N LEU A 64 -16.25 -5.19 4.96
CA LEU A 64 -15.58 -5.66 6.18
C LEU A 64 -14.95 -4.51 6.97
N TYR A 65 -14.32 -3.53 6.30
CA TYR A 65 -13.74 -2.36 6.96
C TYR A 65 -14.82 -1.50 7.63
N GLU A 66 -15.96 -1.31 6.96
CA GLU A 66 -17.13 -0.62 7.52
C GLU A 66 -17.71 -1.39 8.71
N ARG A 67 -17.97 -2.70 8.53
CA ARG A 67 -18.58 -3.57 9.56
C ARG A 67 -17.75 -3.64 10.84
N TRP A 68 -16.43 -3.66 10.73
CA TRP A 68 -15.54 -3.78 11.89
C TRP A 68 -14.95 -2.44 12.34
N ASN A 69 -15.49 -1.32 11.85
CA ASN A 69 -15.08 0.03 12.23
C ASN A 69 -13.59 0.31 12.02
N LEU A 70 -13.00 -0.22 10.96
CA LEU A 70 -11.56 -0.08 10.64
C LEU A 70 -11.23 1.22 9.92
N VAL A 71 -12.20 1.85 9.24
CA VAL A 71 -11.97 3.03 8.41
C VAL A 71 -11.39 4.20 9.21
N ALA A 72 -12.01 4.58 10.33
CA ALA A 72 -11.57 5.71 11.13
C ALA A 72 -10.19 5.48 11.79
N PRO A 73 -9.89 4.32 12.39
CA PRO A 73 -8.55 4.01 12.91
C PRO A 73 -7.44 4.05 11.86
N ILE A 74 -7.69 3.53 10.64
CA ILE A 74 -6.72 3.58 9.54
C ILE A 74 -6.48 5.04 9.11
N LYS A 75 -7.53 5.86 8.96
CA LYS A 75 -7.39 7.29 8.67
C LYS A 75 -6.63 8.03 9.77
N ALA A 76 -6.87 7.71 11.03
CA ALA A 76 -6.13 8.28 12.16
C ALA A 76 -4.65 7.87 12.13
N LEU A 77 -4.32 6.63 11.76
CA LEU A 77 -2.94 6.17 11.58
C LEU A 77 -2.24 6.97 10.45
N ALA A 78 -2.91 7.15 9.31
CA ALA A 78 -2.42 7.95 8.19
C ALA A 78 -2.20 9.43 8.60
N ALA A 79 -3.15 10.03 9.31
CA ALA A 79 -3.07 11.42 9.77
C ALA A 79 -1.90 11.67 10.73
N ARG A 80 -1.45 10.66 11.48
CA ARG A 80 -0.23 10.72 12.28
C ARG A 80 1.06 10.61 11.45
N GLY A 81 0.97 10.42 10.12
CA GLY A 81 2.10 10.33 9.21
C GLY A 81 2.68 8.91 9.07
N ALA A 82 2.02 7.89 9.57
CA ALA A 82 2.45 6.52 9.36
C ALA A 82 2.43 6.15 7.86
N PRO A 83 3.44 5.44 7.35
CA PRO A 83 3.46 5.03 5.95
C PRO A 83 2.43 3.93 5.70
N ILE A 84 1.79 4.00 4.52
CA ILE A 84 0.82 3.00 4.07
C ILE A 84 1.15 2.55 2.64
N LEU A 85 1.10 1.25 2.40
CA LEU A 85 1.22 0.64 1.09
C LEU A 85 -0.09 -0.08 0.76
N GLY A 86 -0.76 0.30 -0.34
CA GLY A 86 -1.90 -0.42 -0.88
C GLY A 86 -1.54 -1.11 -2.19
N THR A 87 -1.78 -2.43 -2.28
CA THR A 87 -1.55 -3.24 -3.48
C THR A 87 -2.87 -3.66 -4.11
N CYS A 88 -2.99 -3.55 -5.42
CA CYS A 88 -4.19 -3.95 -6.18
C CYS A 88 -5.50 -3.41 -5.57
N ALA A 89 -6.32 -4.24 -4.92
CA ALA A 89 -7.53 -3.80 -4.21
C ALA A 89 -7.22 -2.78 -3.09
N GLY A 90 -6.07 -2.88 -2.42
CA GLY A 90 -5.63 -1.91 -1.44
C GLY A 90 -5.45 -0.50 -2.03
N ALA A 91 -4.98 -0.38 -3.27
CA ALA A 91 -4.90 0.90 -3.98
C ALA A 91 -6.31 1.48 -4.26
N ILE A 92 -7.30 0.63 -4.61
CA ILE A 92 -8.70 1.06 -4.77
C ILE A 92 -9.23 1.66 -3.46
N LEU A 93 -8.95 1.03 -2.31
CA LEU A 93 -9.40 1.52 -1.01
C LEU A 93 -8.77 2.87 -0.63
N LEU A 94 -7.56 3.17 -1.12
CA LEU A 94 -6.85 4.42 -0.87
C LEU A 94 -7.34 5.59 -1.72
N ALA A 95 -7.97 5.34 -2.87
CA ALA A 95 -8.38 6.35 -3.84
C ALA A 95 -9.46 7.30 -3.30
N THR A 96 -9.44 8.56 -3.78
CA THR A 96 -10.50 9.54 -3.52
C THR A 96 -11.70 9.37 -4.44
N SER A 97 -11.54 8.64 -5.57
CA SER A 97 -12.61 8.43 -6.55
C SER A 97 -12.46 7.05 -7.22
N ILE A 98 -13.59 6.45 -7.59
CA ILE A 98 -13.68 5.17 -8.31
C ILE A 98 -14.58 5.40 -9.52
N SER A 99 -14.10 5.12 -10.75
CA SER A 99 -14.77 5.49 -12.01
C SER A 99 -16.11 4.81 -12.24
N ASP A 100 -16.37 3.66 -11.61
CA ASP A 100 -17.63 2.92 -11.73
C ASP A 100 -18.73 3.36 -10.75
N GLY A 101 -18.51 4.48 -10.06
CA GLY A 101 -19.51 5.12 -9.20
C GLY A 101 -19.62 4.57 -7.79
N ASP A 102 -18.79 3.61 -7.39
CA ASP A 102 -18.72 3.18 -6.00
C ASP A 102 -18.17 4.28 -5.10
N ALA A 103 -18.65 4.33 -3.86
CA ALA A 103 -18.16 5.29 -2.88
C ALA A 103 -16.70 4.95 -2.46
N PRO A 104 -15.81 5.95 -2.37
CA PRO A 104 -14.46 5.74 -1.88
C PRO A 104 -14.46 5.39 -0.40
N VAL A 105 -13.45 4.65 0.06
CA VAL A 105 -13.39 4.13 1.45
C VAL A 105 -12.48 4.99 2.32
N LEU A 106 -11.19 4.98 2.06
CA LEU A 106 -10.20 5.68 2.89
C LEU A 106 -9.92 7.10 2.38
N SER A 107 -9.96 7.33 1.07
CA SER A 107 -9.73 8.64 0.44
C SER A 107 -8.41 9.29 0.89
N LEU A 108 -7.31 8.54 0.82
CA LEU A 108 -5.99 8.95 1.32
C LEU A 108 -5.01 9.35 0.22
N ILE A 109 -5.30 9.03 -1.05
CA ILE A 109 -4.52 9.47 -2.22
C ILE A 109 -5.46 10.17 -3.19
N ASP A 110 -5.11 11.37 -3.61
CA ASP A 110 -5.82 12.13 -4.65
C ASP A 110 -5.63 11.47 -6.01
N MET A 111 -6.37 10.39 -6.22
CA MET A 111 -6.39 9.62 -7.46
C MET A 111 -7.77 9.05 -7.71
N GLU A 112 -8.06 8.82 -9.00
CA GLU A 112 -9.22 8.08 -9.47
C GLU A 112 -8.77 6.72 -10.01
N VAL A 113 -9.49 5.67 -9.63
CA VAL A 113 -9.15 4.30 -9.99
C VAL A 113 -10.32 3.66 -10.73
N GLN A 114 -10.01 3.00 -11.86
CA GLN A 114 -10.93 2.15 -12.60
C GLN A 114 -10.65 0.69 -12.27
N ARG A 115 -11.67 -0.05 -11.82
CA ARG A 115 -11.56 -1.48 -11.53
C ARG A 115 -11.57 -2.29 -12.83
N ASN A 116 -10.87 -3.45 -12.83
CA ASN A 116 -10.85 -4.40 -13.95
C ASN A 116 -10.51 -3.75 -15.31
N ALA A 117 -9.65 -2.75 -15.33
CA ALA A 117 -9.39 -1.90 -16.49
C ALA A 117 -8.60 -2.61 -17.61
N PHE A 118 -7.91 -3.70 -17.31
CA PHE A 118 -7.06 -4.42 -18.28
C PHE A 118 -7.82 -5.39 -19.19
N GLY A 119 -9.16 -5.49 -19.04
CA GLY A 119 -10.05 -6.26 -19.92
C GLY A 119 -9.95 -7.79 -19.72
N ARG A 120 -10.91 -8.52 -20.32
CA ARG A 120 -11.01 -9.99 -20.18
C ARG A 120 -9.87 -10.78 -20.82
N GLN A 121 -9.13 -10.20 -21.77
CA GLN A 121 -8.03 -10.89 -22.46
C GLN A 121 -6.66 -10.77 -21.74
N LEU A 122 -6.53 -9.83 -20.78
CA LEU A 122 -5.31 -9.59 -20.00
C LEU A 122 -5.60 -9.65 -18.50
N GLU A 123 -6.28 -10.73 -18.08
CA GLU A 123 -6.61 -10.89 -16.65
C GLU A 123 -5.38 -10.99 -15.75
N SER A 124 -4.25 -11.47 -16.29
CA SER A 124 -2.98 -11.57 -15.56
C SER A 124 -1.81 -11.48 -16.54
N PHE A 125 -0.82 -10.68 -16.20
CA PHE A 125 0.44 -10.57 -16.94
C PHE A 125 1.58 -10.13 -16.04
N GLU A 126 2.80 -10.39 -16.48
CA GLU A 126 4.03 -9.91 -15.86
C GLU A 126 4.77 -8.98 -16.81
N THR A 127 5.41 -7.96 -16.23
CA THR A 127 6.26 -7.06 -17.01
C THR A 127 7.40 -6.52 -16.15
N SER A 128 8.44 -6.04 -16.82
CA SER A 128 9.44 -5.19 -16.17
C SER A 128 8.93 -3.75 -16.18
N LEU A 129 8.84 -3.15 -15.03
CA LEU A 129 8.31 -1.80 -14.82
C LEU A 129 9.41 -0.90 -14.27
N THR A 130 9.63 0.26 -14.89
CA THR A 130 10.51 1.27 -14.31
C THR A 130 9.74 2.10 -13.29
N MET A 131 10.18 2.06 -12.05
CA MET A 131 9.55 2.80 -10.95
C MET A 131 10.48 3.89 -10.44
N GLN A 132 9.94 5.10 -10.27
CA GLN A 132 10.66 6.18 -9.61
C GLN A 132 10.98 5.80 -8.16
N SER A 133 12.16 6.16 -7.69
CA SER A 133 12.54 5.90 -6.30
C SER A 133 11.59 6.62 -5.34
N LEU A 134 11.12 5.89 -4.35
CA LEU A 134 10.35 6.46 -3.25
C LEU A 134 11.26 7.17 -2.21
N LYS A 135 12.59 7.05 -2.33
CA LYS A 135 13.56 7.77 -1.49
C LYS A 135 13.91 9.10 -2.15
N PRO A 136 14.03 10.19 -1.39
CA PRO A 136 14.48 11.48 -1.92
C PRO A 136 15.83 11.35 -2.64
N GLY A 137 15.95 11.94 -3.83
CA GLY A 137 17.19 11.91 -4.64
C GLY A 137 17.53 10.57 -5.28
N GLY A 138 16.68 9.55 -5.14
CA GLY A 138 16.85 8.26 -5.81
C GLY A 138 16.41 8.31 -7.27
N GLY A 139 17.14 7.60 -8.13
CA GLY A 139 16.78 7.41 -9.54
C GLY A 139 15.65 6.40 -9.71
N SER A 140 15.26 6.17 -10.95
CA SER A 140 14.33 5.10 -11.31
C SER A 140 15.06 3.76 -11.43
N THR A 141 14.39 2.68 -11.04
CA THR A 141 14.92 1.31 -11.14
C THR A 141 13.89 0.37 -11.71
N PRO A 142 14.31 -0.60 -12.56
CA PRO A 142 13.38 -1.62 -13.03
C PRO A 142 12.99 -2.55 -11.89
N LEU A 143 11.74 -3.01 -11.88
CA LEU A 143 11.22 -4.03 -11.00
C LEU A 143 10.31 -4.98 -11.76
N ARG A 144 10.16 -6.20 -11.25
CA ARG A 144 9.19 -7.17 -11.77
C ARG A 144 7.82 -6.86 -11.17
N ALA A 145 6.84 -6.67 -12.03
CA ALA A 145 5.46 -6.38 -11.62
C ALA A 145 4.52 -7.47 -12.15
N VAL A 146 3.73 -8.05 -11.24
CA VAL A 146 2.70 -9.04 -11.53
C VAL A 146 1.34 -8.35 -11.40
N PHE A 147 0.56 -8.38 -12.47
CA PHE A 147 -0.79 -7.82 -12.53
C PHE A 147 -1.81 -8.96 -12.58
N ILE A 148 -2.83 -8.93 -11.71
CA ILE A 148 -3.90 -9.92 -11.63
C ILE A 148 -5.21 -9.15 -11.52
N ARG A 149 -6.04 -9.14 -12.58
CA ARG A 149 -7.28 -8.36 -12.65
C ARG A 149 -7.12 -6.94 -12.10
N ALA A 150 -6.00 -6.33 -12.46
CA ALA A 150 -5.51 -5.11 -11.84
C ALA A 150 -6.42 -3.90 -12.09
N PRO A 151 -6.49 -2.96 -11.14
CA PRO A 151 -7.08 -1.65 -11.38
C PRO A 151 -6.11 -0.78 -12.20
N GLU A 152 -6.65 0.22 -12.89
CA GLU A 152 -5.88 1.30 -13.50
C GLU A 152 -6.08 2.59 -12.72
N ILE A 153 -5.01 3.36 -12.53
CA ILE A 153 -5.09 4.71 -11.96
C ILE A 153 -5.31 5.67 -13.14
N VAL A 154 -6.57 6.02 -13.40
CA VAL A 154 -6.96 6.81 -14.58
C VAL A 154 -6.71 8.31 -14.42
N ARG A 155 -6.60 8.80 -13.18
CA ARG A 155 -6.27 10.19 -12.85
C ARG A 155 -5.44 10.25 -11.58
N VAL A 156 -4.43 11.11 -11.58
CA VAL A 156 -3.70 11.53 -10.38
C VAL A 156 -3.87 13.03 -10.24
N GLY A 157 -4.41 13.47 -9.12
CA GLY A 157 -4.68 14.87 -8.84
C GLY A 157 -3.43 15.60 -8.28
N PRO A 158 -3.54 16.92 -8.07
CA PRO A 158 -2.39 17.76 -7.73
C PRO A 158 -1.75 17.48 -6.37
N ALA A 159 -2.46 16.82 -5.46
CA ALA A 159 -1.93 16.46 -4.15
C ALA A 159 -1.09 15.17 -4.18
N ALA A 160 -1.15 14.41 -5.27
CA ALA A 160 -0.42 13.16 -5.46
C ALA A 160 0.57 13.25 -6.62
N SER A 161 1.43 12.25 -6.76
CA SER A 161 2.39 12.14 -7.85
C SER A 161 2.38 10.73 -8.44
N VAL A 162 2.59 10.64 -9.77
CA VAL A 162 2.79 9.38 -10.46
C VAL A 162 4.17 8.82 -10.09
N VAL A 163 4.22 7.54 -9.75
CA VAL A 163 5.46 6.83 -9.37
C VAL A 163 5.88 5.84 -10.45
N ALA A 164 4.93 5.19 -11.12
CA ALA A 164 5.21 4.29 -12.23
C ALA A 164 4.09 4.28 -13.27
N GLN A 165 4.50 4.10 -14.53
CA GLN A 165 3.61 3.92 -15.67
C GLN A 165 4.06 2.71 -16.50
N LEU A 166 3.11 2.07 -17.17
CA LEU A 166 3.39 1.09 -18.21
C LEU A 166 3.94 1.79 -19.46
N PRO A 167 4.58 1.04 -20.39
CA PRO A 167 5.09 1.62 -21.65
C PRO A 167 4.02 2.32 -22.50
N ASP A 168 2.75 1.94 -22.37
CA ASP A 168 1.60 2.55 -23.05
C ASP A 168 1.06 3.82 -22.36
N GLY A 169 1.71 4.27 -21.27
CA GLY A 169 1.36 5.47 -20.52
C GLY A 169 0.35 5.28 -19.39
N ARG A 170 -0.25 4.08 -19.24
CA ARG A 170 -1.18 3.81 -18.12
C ARG A 170 -0.47 3.91 -16.78
N THR A 171 -1.04 4.68 -15.86
CA THR A 171 -0.49 4.83 -14.51
C THR A 171 -0.82 3.62 -13.65
N VAL A 172 0.20 3.05 -13.02
CA VAL A 172 0.09 1.84 -12.18
C VAL A 172 0.64 2.01 -10.77
N ALA A 173 1.18 3.17 -10.46
CA ALA A 173 1.59 3.53 -9.10
C ALA A 173 1.49 5.04 -8.87
N ALA A 174 0.92 5.44 -7.74
CA ALA A 174 0.80 6.81 -7.29
C ALA A 174 1.16 6.95 -5.80
N ARG A 175 1.61 8.14 -5.41
CA ARG A 175 2.03 8.45 -4.05
C ARG A 175 1.48 9.79 -3.60
N GLN A 176 1.04 9.86 -2.34
CA GLN A 176 0.75 11.11 -1.64
C GLN A 176 1.41 11.07 -0.25
N GLY A 177 2.40 11.92 -0.02
CA GLY A 177 3.16 11.90 1.23
C GLY A 177 3.83 10.55 1.48
N ASN A 178 3.49 9.90 2.59
CA ASN A 178 3.98 8.56 2.98
C ASN A 178 3.02 7.42 2.57
N ILE A 179 2.06 7.68 1.70
CA ILE A 179 1.06 6.69 1.26
C ILE A 179 1.30 6.38 -0.21
N VAL A 180 1.42 5.09 -0.53
CA VAL A 180 1.65 4.58 -1.89
C VAL A 180 0.57 3.59 -2.26
N GLY A 181 -0.05 3.79 -3.42
CA GLY A 181 -0.99 2.87 -4.04
C GLY A 181 -0.40 2.32 -5.34
N ILE A 182 -0.43 1.01 -5.52
CA ILE A 182 0.07 0.33 -6.72
C ILE A 182 -0.95 -0.67 -7.25
N SER A 183 -1.00 -0.84 -8.56
CA SER A 183 -1.95 -1.73 -9.24
C SER A 183 -1.50 -3.19 -9.29
N PHE A 184 -0.25 -3.49 -8.97
CA PHE A 184 0.38 -4.80 -9.09
C PHE A 184 0.70 -5.43 -7.73
N HIS A 185 1.19 -6.67 -7.77
CA HIS A 185 1.47 -7.53 -6.61
C HIS A 185 2.99 -7.75 -6.44
N PRO A 186 3.72 -6.91 -5.68
CA PRO A 186 5.14 -7.11 -5.42
C PRO A 186 5.40 -8.37 -4.59
N GLU A 187 4.47 -8.73 -3.69
CA GLU A 187 4.53 -9.92 -2.84
C GLU A 187 4.52 -11.22 -3.65
N ILE A 188 3.76 -11.26 -4.76
CA ILE A 188 3.71 -12.41 -5.65
C ILE A 188 4.95 -12.45 -6.57
N ALA A 189 5.45 -11.28 -6.95
CA ALA A 189 6.64 -11.16 -7.80
C ALA A 189 7.96 -11.52 -7.08
N GLY A 190 7.95 -11.69 -5.75
CA GLY A 190 9.16 -11.76 -4.93
C GLY A 190 9.92 -10.42 -4.85
N GLU A 191 9.24 -9.30 -5.12
CA GLU A 191 9.82 -7.97 -5.12
C GLU A 191 9.72 -7.33 -3.73
N THR A 192 10.85 -7.15 -3.07
CA THR A 192 10.90 -6.72 -1.66
C THR A 192 11.11 -5.21 -1.47
N ARG A 193 11.43 -4.45 -2.52
CA ARG A 193 11.83 -3.02 -2.38
C ARG A 193 10.75 -2.13 -1.78
N LEU A 194 9.47 -2.38 -2.11
CA LEU A 194 8.33 -1.63 -1.56
C LEU A 194 8.12 -1.94 -0.09
N HIS A 195 8.28 -3.21 0.31
CA HIS A 195 8.22 -3.61 1.72
C HIS A 195 9.37 -3.00 2.52
N ARG A 196 10.61 -3.02 1.98
CA ARG A 196 11.77 -2.35 2.61
C ARG A 196 11.57 -0.85 2.75
N TRP A 197 11.05 -0.18 1.70
CA TRP A 197 10.68 1.22 1.77
C TRP A 197 9.69 1.49 2.91
N LEU A 198 8.62 0.69 3.00
CA LEU A 198 7.61 0.83 4.06
C LEU A 198 8.22 0.68 5.46
N VAL A 199 9.07 -0.32 5.65
CA VAL A 199 9.78 -0.57 6.93
C VAL A 199 10.71 0.60 7.27
N ASP A 200 11.48 1.10 6.30
CA ASP A 200 12.38 2.25 6.48
C ASP A 200 11.58 3.51 6.89
N GLN A 201 10.45 3.78 6.23
CA GLN A 201 9.57 4.92 6.57
C GLN A 201 8.92 4.74 7.95
N ALA A 202 8.48 3.53 8.29
CA ALA A 202 7.91 3.21 9.60
C ALA A 202 8.94 3.40 10.72
N ALA A 203 10.19 3.01 10.51
CA ALA A 203 11.28 3.24 11.46
C ALA A 203 11.57 4.74 11.66
N GLN A 204 11.49 5.54 10.60
CA GLN A 204 11.65 7.00 10.70
C GLN A 204 10.46 7.65 11.42
N HIS A 205 9.25 7.19 11.15
CA HIS A 205 8.03 7.65 11.80
C HIS A 205 8.06 7.37 13.31
N ALA A 206 8.40 6.15 13.72
CA ALA A 206 8.49 5.74 15.11
C ALA A 206 9.55 6.50 15.93
N ARG A 207 10.56 7.10 15.28
CA ARG A 207 11.56 7.94 15.97
C ARG A 207 11.13 9.38 16.21
N ARG A 208 10.07 9.84 15.50
CA ARG A 208 9.57 11.22 15.56
C ARG A 208 8.39 11.40 16.53
N GLY A 209 7.70 10.32 16.88
CA GLY A 209 6.60 10.27 17.85
C GLY A 209 7.08 9.75 19.21
#